data_2799a91a4ccc518b37b592acba3704e4
#
_entry.id   2799a91a4ccc518b37b592acba3704e4
#
_cell.length_a   1.000
_cell.length_b   1.000
_cell.length_c   1.000
_cell.angle_alpha   90.00
_cell.angle_beta   90.00
_cell.angle_gamma   90.00
#
_symmetry.space_group_name_H-M   'P 1'
#
loop_
_entity.id
_entity.type
_entity.pdbx_description
1 polymer ?
#
loop_
_entity_poly.entity_id
_entity_poly.type
_entity_poly.pdbx_seq_one_letter_code
_entity_poly.pdbx_strand_id
1 'polypeptide(L)'
;QIMLQPAATSNGLLLLERAETDAPAPFDWHNATVYFVLTDRFENGDPSNDQSYERHKDGMAEIGTFHGGDLRGLINKLDYLQQLGVNALWISAPFEQIHGWVGGGTKGDFPHYAYHGYYTQDWTNLDANMGNEADLRTLVDSAHQRGIRILFDVVMNHTGYATLADMQEYQFGALYLSGDEVKKTLGERWSDWKPAAGQTWHSFNDYINFSDKTGWDKWWGKNWIRTDIGDYDNPGFDDL
;
A
#
# COMPACT_ATOMS: atom_id res chain seq x y z
N GLN A 1 5.10 34.20 8.69
CA GLN A 1 5.68 35.21 7.78
C GLN A 1 7.20 35.08 7.88
N ILE A 2 7.85 34.53 6.86
CA ILE A 2 9.31 34.43 6.83
C ILE A 2 9.85 35.83 6.53
N MET A 3 10.46 36.42 7.53
CA MET A 3 11.22 37.67 7.32
C MET A 3 12.65 37.29 6.95
N LEU A 4 13.02 37.58 5.71
CA LEU A 4 14.38 37.46 5.22
C LEU A 4 15.13 38.74 5.55
N GLN A 5 16.18 38.65 6.33
CA GLN A 5 17.10 39.80 6.55
C GLN A 5 18.30 39.62 5.61
N PRO A 6 18.70 40.67 4.91
CA PRO A 6 19.87 40.61 4.07
C PRO A 6 21.16 40.69 4.89
N ALA A 7 22.00 39.66 4.82
CA ALA A 7 23.38 39.73 5.32
C ALA A 7 24.29 40.25 4.20
N ALA A 8 25.03 41.31 4.45
CA ALA A 8 26.00 41.84 3.52
C ALA A 8 27.27 40.99 3.52
N THR A 9 27.61 40.36 2.40
CA THR A 9 28.89 39.67 2.22
C THR A 9 29.83 40.51 1.36
N SER A 10 31.15 40.40 1.64
CA SER A 10 32.19 41.14 0.92
C SER A 10 32.34 40.82 -0.57
N ASN A 11 31.56 39.88 -1.11
CA ASN A 11 31.65 39.40 -2.49
C ASN A 11 30.37 39.58 -3.29
N GLY A 12 29.42 40.42 -2.84
CA GLY A 12 28.19 40.72 -3.59
C GLY A 12 27.21 39.54 -3.72
N LEU A 13 27.42 38.46 -3.03
CA LEU A 13 26.46 37.34 -2.96
C LEU A 13 25.50 37.60 -1.78
N LEU A 14 24.24 37.77 -2.06
CA LEU A 14 23.22 37.91 -1.03
C LEU A 14 22.92 36.53 -0.47
N LEU A 15 23.42 36.25 0.74
CA LEU A 15 22.99 35.07 1.50
C LEU A 15 21.74 35.46 2.28
N LEU A 16 20.65 34.81 1.99
CA LEU A 16 19.42 34.91 2.78
C LEU A 16 19.53 33.94 3.95
N GLU A 17 19.89 34.45 5.12
CA GLU A 17 19.82 33.67 6.35
C GLU A 17 18.36 33.62 6.85
N ARG A 18 17.92 32.42 7.19
CA ARG A 18 16.66 32.23 7.90
C ARG A 18 16.79 32.81 9.30
N ALA A 19 16.00 33.81 9.65
CA ALA A 19 15.94 34.26 11.03
C ALA A 19 15.47 33.08 11.90
N GLU A 20 16.31 32.66 12.85
CA GLU A 20 15.91 31.70 13.88
C GLU A 20 14.81 32.35 14.71
N THR A 21 13.58 31.91 14.53
CA THR A 21 12.50 32.21 15.48
C THR A 21 12.58 31.17 16.59
N ASP A 22 12.66 31.61 17.82
CA ASP A 22 12.89 30.81 19.04
C ASP A 22 11.85 29.73 19.34
N ALA A 23 10.84 29.51 18.52
CA ALA A 23 9.94 28.37 18.55
C ALA A 23 9.33 28.14 17.16
N PRO A 24 9.19 26.88 16.73
CA PRO A 24 8.44 26.59 15.52
C PRO A 24 7.01 27.13 15.70
N ALA A 25 6.51 27.85 14.69
CA ALA A 25 5.13 28.30 14.71
C ALA A 25 4.19 27.09 14.95
N PRO A 26 3.14 27.26 15.75
CA PRO A 26 2.18 26.18 15.94
C PRO A 26 1.66 25.72 14.59
N PHE A 27 1.46 24.39 14.45
CA PHE A 27 0.94 23.79 13.22
C PHE A 27 -0.40 24.43 12.84
N ASP A 28 -0.52 24.85 11.59
CA ASP A 28 -1.76 25.37 11.01
C ASP A 28 -1.91 24.79 9.59
N TRP A 29 -3.07 24.24 9.30
CA TRP A 29 -3.38 23.68 7.99
C TRP A 29 -3.25 24.70 6.85
N HIS A 30 -3.46 25.98 7.10
CA HIS A 30 -3.27 27.03 6.08
C HIS A 30 -1.81 27.20 5.66
N ASN A 31 -0.87 26.79 6.51
CA ASN A 31 0.57 26.83 6.25
C ASN A 31 1.18 25.43 6.12
N ALA A 32 0.35 24.42 5.91
CA ALA A 32 0.83 23.05 5.81
C ALA A 32 1.56 22.81 4.48
N THR A 33 2.76 22.24 4.57
CA THR A 33 3.47 21.62 3.45
C THR A 33 3.21 20.13 3.53
N VAL A 34 2.26 19.67 2.72
CA VAL A 34 1.87 18.26 2.67
C VAL A 34 2.76 17.52 1.68
N TYR A 35 3.35 16.44 2.12
CA TYR A 35 4.09 15.50 1.28
C TYR A 35 3.34 14.18 1.23
N PHE A 36 2.81 13.81 0.05
CA PHE A 36 2.25 12.48 -0.17
C PHE A 36 3.37 11.49 -0.48
N VAL A 37 3.36 10.35 0.20
CA VAL A 37 4.34 9.30 -0.02
C VAL A 37 3.65 7.97 -0.33
N LEU A 38 4.05 7.36 -1.44
CA LEU A 38 3.79 5.96 -1.70
C LEU A 38 4.81 5.15 -0.92
N THR A 39 4.41 4.64 0.24
CA THR A 39 5.30 4.06 1.25
C THR A 39 6.22 2.99 0.68
N ASP A 40 5.65 2.03 -0.07
CA ASP A 40 6.42 0.95 -0.70
C ASP A 40 7.54 1.42 -1.63
N ARG A 41 7.41 2.63 -2.19
CA ARG A 41 8.35 3.19 -3.20
C ARG A 41 9.36 4.17 -2.62
N PHE A 42 9.34 4.40 -1.31
CA PHE A 42 10.11 5.48 -0.71
C PHE A 42 11.45 5.00 -0.14
N GLU A 43 11.43 4.20 0.88
CA GLU A 43 12.64 3.70 1.55
C GLU A 43 12.37 2.37 2.22
N ASN A 44 13.22 1.38 1.99
CA ASN A 44 13.19 0.10 2.69
C ASN A 44 13.99 0.21 3.99
N GLY A 45 13.31 0.16 5.11
CA GLY A 45 13.91 0.24 6.44
C GLY A 45 14.05 -1.12 7.12
N ASP A 46 13.27 -2.11 6.70
CA ASP A 46 13.32 -3.48 7.23
C ASP A 46 13.18 -4.53 6.11
N PRO A 47 14.29 -4.97 5.52
CA PRO A 47 14.24 -5.97 4.45
C PRO A 47 13.60 -7.31 4.84
N SER A 48 13.39 -7.57 6.12
CA SER A 48 12.81 -8.83 6.57
C SER A 48 11.31 -8.94 6.29
N ASN A 49 10.63 -7.82 6.05
CA ASN A 49 9.19 -7.78 5.75
C ASN A 49 8.86 -7.79 4.23
N ASP A 50 9.86 -7.66 3.36
CA ASP A 50 9.70 -7.47 1.91
C ASP A 50 8.86 -8.53 1.20
N GLN A 51 8.84 -9.76 1.71
CA GLN A 51 8.14 -10.89 1.10
C GLN A 51 7.02 -11.45 2.00
N SER A 52 6.43 -10.60 2.80
CA SER A 52 5.28 -10.99 3.62
C SER A 52 4.17 -11.56 2.74
N TYR A 53 3.44 -12.54 3.26
CA TYR A 53 2.39 -13.26 2.53
C TYR A 53 2.87 -13.96 1.24
N GLU A 54 4.15 -14.32 1.14
CA GLU A 54 4.77 -14.89 -0.07
C GLU A 54 4.71 -13.97 -1.31
N ARG A 55 4.48 -12.68 -1.13
CA ARG A 55 4.51 -11.70 -2.22
C ARG A 55 5.91 -11.57 -2.78
N HIS A 56 6.00 -11.43 -4.09
CA HIS A 56 7.29 -11.24 -4.74
C HIS A 56 7.76 -9.79 -4.63
N LYS A 57 9.05 -9.65 -4.32
CA LYS A 57 9.82 -8.43 -4.49
C LYS A 57 10.84 -8.65 -5.59
N ASP A 58 10.87 -7.78 -6.56
CA ASP A 58 11.73 -7.90 -7.74
C ASP A 58 12.91 -6.93 -7.78
N GLY A 59 13.10 -6.15 -6.72
CA GLY A 59 14.19 -5.18 -6.68
C GLY A 59 14.03 -4.00 -7.62
N MET A 60 12.79 -3.62 -7.94
CA MET A 60 12.38 -2.49 -8.79
C MET A 60 12.40 -2.77 -10.31
N ALA A 61 12.58 -4.02 -10.73
CA ALA A 61 12.53 -4.38 -12.15
C ALA A 61 11.10 -4.47 -12.70
N GLU A 62 10.13 -4.84 -11.87
CA GLU A 62 8.73 -5.01 -12.26
C GLU A 62 7.83 -3.97 -11.57
N ILE A 63 7.03 -3.28 -12.35
CA ILE A 63 6.22 -2.15 -11.88
C ILE A 63 5.07 -2.56 -10.94
N GLY A 64 4.60 -3.80 -11.05
CA GLY A 64 3.45 -4.31 -10.30
C GLY A 64 3.80 -4.96 -8.96
N THR A 65 5.09 -5.11 -8.62
CA THR A 65 5.52 -5.79 -7.40
C THR A 65 5.81 -4.81 -6.25
N PHE A 66 5.94 -5.35 -5.05
CA PHE A 66 6.44 -4.59 -3.90
C PHE A 66 7.92 -4.28 -4.08
N HIS A 67 8.34 -3.08 -3.69
CA HIS A 67 9.74 -2.64 -3.71
C HIS A 67 10.36 -2.58 -2.32
N GLY A 68 9.58 -2.80 -1.28
CA GLY A 68 10.04 -2.98 0.09
C GLY A 68 10.11 -1.69 0.92
N GLY A 69 9.59 -0.57 0.43
CA GLY A 69 9.43 0.61 1.28
C GLY A 69 8.40 0.35 2.39
N ASP A 70 8.69 0.82 3.61
CA ASP A 70 7.95 0.49 4.81
C ASP A 70 7.92 1.64 5.84
N LEU A 71 7.21 1.43 6.95
CA LEU A 71 7.11 2.41 8.04
C LEU A 71 8.48 2.70 8.68
N ARG A 72 9.36 1.70 8.74
CA ARG A 72 10.72 1.86 9.24
C ARG A 72 11.55 2.77 8.33
N GLY A 73 11.39 2.63 7.03
CA GLY A 73 12.01 3.50 6.04
C GLY A 73 11.53 4.95 6.17
N LEU A 74 10.22 5.15 6.41
CA LEU A 74 9.69 6.49 6.68
C LEU A 74 10.32 7.10 7.95
N ILE A 75 10.43 6.33 9.04
CA ILE A 75 11.09 6.76 10.28
C ILE A 75 12.53 7.22 9.99
N ASN A 76 13.28 6.43 9.22
CA ASN A 76 14.67 6.72 8.88
C ASN A 76 14.83 8.01 8.06
N LYS A 77 13.78 8.46 7.37
CA LYS A 77 13.79 9.64 6.51
C LYS A 77 13.08 10.87 7.10
N LEU A 78 12.60 10.83 8.34
CA LEU A 78 11.92 11.96 8.95
C LEU A 78 12.77 13.23 9.01
N ASP A 79 14.08 13.11 9.28
CA ASP A 79 14.98 14.27 9.30
C ASP A 79 15.13 14.89 7.90
N TYR A 80 15.20 14.07 6.86
CA TYR A 80 15.19 14.54 5.46
C TYR A 80 13.89 15.29 5.14
N LEU A 81 12.75 14.73 5.50
CA LEU A 81 11.44 15.36 5.27
C LEU A 81 11.31 16.68 6.05
N GLN A 82 11.79 16.73 7.28
CA GLN A 82 11.81 17.96 8.08
C GLN A 82 12.69 19.03 7.43
N GLN A 83 13.89 18.68 6.97
CA GLN A 83 14.80 19.60 6.28
C GLN A 83 14.19 20.13 4.97
N LEU A 84 13.37 19.33 4.30
CA LEU A 84 12.62 19.72 3.11
C LEU A 84 11.47 20.70 3.42
N GLY A 85 11.16 20.90 4.70
CA GLY A 85 10.09 21.79 5.17
C GLY A 85 8.71 21.12 5.23
N VAL A 86 8.66 19.79 5.15
CA VAL A 86 7.41 19.02 5.30
C VAL A 86 6.96 19.10 6.77
N ASN A 87 5.70 19.46 6.98
CA ASN A 87 5.08 19.46 8.31
C ASN A 87 3.77 18.65 8.36
N ALA A 88 3.37 18.05 7.23
CA ALA A 88 2.31 17.05 7.15
C ALA A 88 2.73 15.95 6.17
N LEU A 89 2.83 14.72 6.64
CA LEU A 89 3.19 13.55 5.83
C LEU A 89 1.95 12.69 5.62
N TRP A 90 1.51 12.60 4.37
CA TRP A 90 0.40 11.75 3.96
C TRP A 90 0.94 10.43 3.42
N ILE A 91 0.75 9.35 4.17
CA ILE A 91 1.20 8.02 3.80
C ILE A 91 0.10 7.27 3.04
N SER A 92 0.49 6.48 2.04
CA SER A 92 -0.42 5.53 1.39
C SER A 92 -1.04 4.57 2.41
N ALA A 93 -2.25 4.07 2.14
CA ALA A 93 -3.02 3.27 3.09
C ALA A 93 -2.19 2.08 3.62
N PRO A 94 -1.93 2.02 4.94
CA PRO A 94 -1.03 1.03 5.52
C PRO A 94 -1.74 -0.26 5.97
N PHE A 95 -3.04 -0.37 5.70
CA PHE A 95 -3.85 -1.51 6.13
C PHE A 95 -3.54 -2.77 5.34
N GLU A 96 -3.87 -3.93 5.92
CA GLU A 96 -3.65 -5.23 5.28
C GLU A 96 -4.35 -5.29 3.93
N GLN A 97 -3.56 -5.55 2.89
CA GLN A 97 -4.00 -5.64 1.51
C GLN A 97 -4.25 -7.09 1.11
N ILE A 98 -4.96 -7.31 0.00
CA ILE A 98 -5.06 -8.65 -0.61
C ILE A 98 -3.67 -9.29 -0.70
N HIS A 99 -3.56 -10.56 -0.38
CA HIS A 99 -2.25 -11.23 -0.29
C HIS A 99 -1.67 -11.57 -1.67
N GLY A 100 -2.53 -11.86 -2.63
CA GLY A 100 -2.10 -12.19 -3.98
C GLY A 100 -1.96 -10.97 -4.90
N TRP A 101 -2.07 -11.24 -6.17
CA TRP A 101 -1.99 -10.28 -7.26
C TRP A 101 -3.23 -10.36 -8.15
N VAL A 102 -3.45 -9.31 -8.92
CA VAL A 102 -4.41 -9.26 -10.02
C VAL A 102 -3.66 -8.98 -11.33
N GLY A 103 -4.32 -9.11 -12.46
CA GLY A 103 -3.72 -8.71 -13.73
C GLY A 103 -3.62 -7.19 -13.82
N GLY A 104 -2.41 -6.68 -14.02
CA GLY A 104 -2.15 -5.26 -14.13
C GLY A 104 -2.30 -4.73 -15.54
N GLY A 105 -2.56 -3.43 -15.66
CA GLY A 105 -2.77 -2.75 -16.93
C GLY A 105 -4.07 -3.17 -17.62
N THR A 106 -4.39 -2.52 -18.74
CA THR A 106 -5.64 -2.80 -19.50
C THR A 106 -5.68 -4.18 -20.14
N LYS A 107 -4.52 -4.82 -20.26
CA LYS A 107 -4.38 -6.14 -20.93
C LYS A 107 -3.99 -7.26 -19.97
N GLY A 108 -3.79 -6.98 -18.68
CA GLY A 108 -3.27 -7.97 -17.75
C GLY A 108 -1.85 -8.42 -18.10
N ASP A 109 -0.96 -7.47 -18.38
CA ASP A 109 0.39 -7.74 -18.90
C ASP A 109 1.37 -8.19 -17.81
N PHE A 110 1.06 -7.91 -16.54
CA PHE A 110 1.94 -8.19 -15.39
C PHE A 110 1.15 -8.51 -14.13
N PRO A 111 1.76 -9.20 -13.14
CA PRO A 111 1.14 -9.38 -11.84
C PRO A 111 1.14 -8.04 -11.10
N HIS A 112 -0.02 -7.59 -10.66
CA HIS A 112 -0.20 -6.34 -9.96
C HIS A 112 -0.56 -6.61 -8.50
N TYR A 113 0.39 -6.43 -7.61
CA TYR A 113 0.20 -6.50 -6.18
C TYR A 113 -0.31 -5.17 -5.62
N ALA A 114 -0.89 -5.21 -4.45
CA ALA A 114 -1.51 -4.05 -3.81
C ALA A 114 -0.53 -3.13 -3.06
N TYR A 115 0.68 -2.94 -3.58
CA TYR A 115 1.72 -2.09 -2.97
C TYR A 115 1.29 -0.63 -2.75
N HIS A 116 0.25 -0.21 -3.46
CA HIS A 116 -0.29 1.15 -3.41
C HIS A 116 -1.26 1.40 -2.25
N GLY A 117 -1.77 0.35 -1.59
CA GLY A 117 -2.68 0.47 -0.45
C GLY A 117 -4.18 0.54 -0.79
N TYR A 118 -4.57 0.34 -2.07
CA TYR A 118 -5.96 0.54 -2.51
C TYR A 118 -6.76 -0.76 -2.71
N TYR A 119 -6.23 -1.90 -2.29
CA TYR A 119 -6.93 -3.19 -2.32
C TYR A 119 -7.00 -3.77 -0.91
N THR A 120 -7.56 -2.99 0.01
CA THR A 120 -7.63 -3.36 1.43
C THR A 120 -8.45 -4.63 1.62
N GLN A 121 -7.90 -5.54 2.40
CA GLN A 121 -8.55 -6.76 2.84
C GLN A 121 -9.01 -6.66 4.29
N ASP A 122 -8.20 -6.07 5.16
CA ASP A 122 -8.53 -5.91 6.58
C ASP A 122 -8.12 -4.52 7.08
N TRP A 123 -9.11 -3.70 7.47
CA TRP A 123 -8.88 -2.37 8.03
C TRP A 123 -8.47 -2.37 9.50
N THR A 124 -8.48 -3.53 10.15
CA THR A 124 -8.14 -3.65 11.57
C THR A 124 -6.68 -4.02 11.80
N ASN A 125 -5.97 -4.41 10.75
CA ASN A 125 -4.57 -4.79 10.78
C ASN A 125 -3.74 -3.92 9.85
N LEU A 126 -2.44 -3.83 10.13
CA LEU A 126 -1.46 -3.27 9.20
C LEU A 126 -0.98 -4.36 8.23
N ASP A 127 -0.66 -3.96 7.02
CA ASP A 127 -0.02 -4.85 6.06
C ASP A 127 1.40 -5.20 6.54
N ALA A 128 1.72 -6.49 6.58
CA ALA A 128 2.99 -6.95 7.10
C ALA A 128 4.20 -6.48 6.27
N ASN A 129 4.02 -6.14 4.98
CA ASN A 129 5.06 -5.49 4.19
C ASN A 129 5.31 -4.03 4.62
N MET A 130 4.34 -3.39 5.28
CA MET A 130 4.49 -2.02 5.79
C MET A 130 5.13 -1.99 7.18
N GLY A 131 5.07 -3.08 7.92
CA GLY A 131 5.56 -3.17 9.29
C GLY A 131 4.47 -3.58 10.28
N ASN A 132 4.58 -3.13 11.51
CA ASN A 132 3.69 -3.49 12.59
C ASN A 132 3.22 -2.27 13.39
N GLU A 133 2.33 -2.49 14.38
CA GLU A 133 1.78 -1.42 15.22
C GLU A 133 2.87 -0.65 15.99
N ALA A 134 3.94 -1.31 16.42
CA ALA A 134 5.03 -0.63 17.13
C ALA A 134 5.81 0.32 16.21
N ASP A 135 5.99 -0.07 14.95
CA ASP A 135 6.60 0.79 13.92
C ASP A 135 5.70 1.98 13.62
N LEU A 136 4.40 1.76 13.50
CA LEU A 136 3.44 2.84 13.28
C LEU A 136 3.44 3.85 14.43
N ARG A 137 3.40 3.38 15.67
CA ARG A 137 3.47 4.24 16.86
C ARG A 137 4.78 5.03 16.88
N THR A 138 5.90 4.37 16.58
CA THR A 138 7.22 5.02 16.50
C THR A 138 7.25 6.08 15.41
N LEU A 139 6.68 5.82 14.25
CA LEU A 139 6.57 6.80 13.17
C LEU A 139 5.79 8.05 13.62
N VAL A 140 4.61 7.84 14.21
CA VAL A 140 3.76 8.95 14.68
C VAL A 140 4.47 9.78 15.74
N ASP A 141 5.03 9.14 16.75
CA ASP A 141 5.71 9.83 17.86
C ASP A 141 6.94 10.61 17.37
N SER A 142 7.76 9.96 16.52
CA SER A 142 8.96 10.57 15.96
C SER A 142 8.67 11.71 14.99
N ALA A 143 7.59 11.61 14.22
CA ALA A 143 7.10 12.69 13.35
C ALA A 143 6.60 13.87 14.16
N HIS A 144 5.80 13.62 15.20
CA HIS A 144 5.28 14.67 16.09
C HIS A 144 6.39 15.43 16.80
N GLN A 145 7.44 14.76 17.26
CA GLN A 145 8.63 15.40 17.84
C GLN A 145 9.31 16.37 16.87
N ARG A 146 9.16 16.16 15.57
CA ARG A 146 9.70 17.02 14.49
C ARG A 146 8.70 18.05 13.97
N GLY A 147 7.52 18.13 14.58
CA GLY A 147 6.45 19.01 14.11
C GLY A 147 5.74 18.54 12.83
N ILE A 148 5.92 17.28 12.46
CA ILE A 148 5.28 16.66 11.28
C ILE A 148 4.02 15.93 11.72
N ARG A 149 2.87 16.24 11.10
CA ARG A 149 1.61 15.49 11.27
C ARG A 149 1.59 14.31 10.33
N ILE A 150 1.01 13.19 10.78
CA ILE A 150 0.77 12.02 9.93
C ILE A 150 -0.69 12.01 9.48
N LEU A 151 -0.90 11.83 8.19
CA LEU A 151 -2.19 11.65 7.54
C LEU A 151 -2.22 10.23 6.98
N PHE A 152 -3.25 9.49 7.35
CA PHE A 152 -3.49 8.15 6.80
C PHE A 152 -4.41 8.25 5.59
N ASP A 153 -4.04 7.58 4.51
CA ASP A 153 -4.98 7.25 3.46
C ASP A 153 -5.88 6.11 3.95
N VAL A 154 -7.17 6.23 3.75
CA VAL A 154 -8.15 5.21 4.14
C VAL A 154 -9.13 5.02 3.00
N VAL A 155 -9.07 3.87 2.37
CA VAL A 155 -10.01 3.49 1.31
C VAL A 155 -11.27 2.93 1.95
N MET A 156 -12.35 3.68 1.92
CA MET A 156 -13.65 3.28 2.47
C MET A 156 -14.71 3.03 1.38
N ASN A 157 -14.34 3.18 0.12
CA ASN A 157 -15.24 3.05 -1.01
C ASN A 157 -15.40 1.60 -1.48
N HIS A 158 -14.33 0.84 -1.42
CA HIS A 158 -14.29 -0.54 -1.90
C HIS A 158 -13.24 -1.35 -1.12
N THR A 159 -13.30 -2.65 -1.28
CA THR A 159 -12.29 -3.61 -0.81
C THR A 159 -11.37 -4.04 -1.96
N GLY A 160 -10.40 -4.90 -1.65
CA GLY A 160 -9.57 -5.54 -2.66
C GLY A 160 -10.29 -6.68 -3.41
N TYR A 161 -9.69 -7.10 -4.49
CA TYR A 161 -10.15 -8.25 -5.28
C TYR A 161 -9.89 -9.57 -4.56
N ALA A 162 -10.73 -10.57 -4.83
CA ALA A 162 -10.41 -11.95 -4.50
C ALA A 162 -9.25 -12.43 -5.37
N THR A 163 -8.20 -12.93 -4.75
CA THR A 163 -7.04 -13.50 -5.44
C THR A 163 -6.89 -14.98 -5.14
N LEU A 164 -6.07 -15.68 -5.93
CA LEU A 164 -5.77 -17.09 -5.69
C LEU A 164 -5.16 -17.32 -4.30
N ALA A 165 -4.34 -16.37 -3.82
CA ALA A 165 -3.76 -16.42 -2.49
C ALA A 165 -4.82 -16.41 -1.41
N ASP A 166 -5.70 -15.41 -1.45
CA ASP A 166 -6.72 -15.19 -0.45
C ASP A 166 -7.73 -16.34 -0.43
N MET A 167 -8.15 -16.81 -1.60
CA MET A 167 -9.06 -17.95 -1.71
C MET A 167 -8.44 -19.23 -1.12
N GLN A 168 -7.17 -19.46 -1.34
CA GLN A 168 -6.46 -20.61 -0.79
C GLN A 168 -6.30 -20.50 0.73
N GLU A 169 -5.90 -19.34 1.22
CA GLU A 169 -5.66 -19.11 2.65
C GLU A 169 -6.94 -19.18 3.46
N TYR A 170 -7.97 -18.46 3.05
CA TYR A 170 -9.23 -18.39 3.78
C TYR A 170 -10.24 -19.46 3.40
N GLN A 171 -9.92 -20.30 2.40
CA GLN A 171 -10.75 -21.39 1.96
C GLN A 171 -12.20 -20.96 1.64
N PHE A 172 -12.34 -19.94 0.81
CA PHE A 172 -13.64 -19.47 0.35
C PHE A 172 -13.77 -19.58 -1.17
N GLY A 173 -15.02 -19.53 -1.64
CA GLY A 173 -15.36 -19.67 -3.05
C GLY A 173 -14.99 -21.03 -3.63
N ALA A 174 -14.94 -21.13 -4.94
CA ALA A 174 -14.48 -22.29 -5.65
C ALA A 174 -13.55 -21.89 -6.78
N LEU A 175 -12.50 -22.72 -6.97
CA LEU A 175 -11.64 -22.63 -8.13
C LEU A 175 -12.01 -23.77 -9.08
N TYR A 176 -12.08 -23.49 -10.37
CA TYR A 176 -12.22 -24.51 -11.37
C TYR A 176 -11.43 -24.22 -12.63
N LEU A 177 -10.89 -25.27 -13.18
CA LEU A 177 -10.38 -25.31 -14.53
C LEU A 177 -11.44 -25.96 -15.41
N SER A 178 -11.34 -25.78 -16.69
CA SER A 178 -12.24 -26.45 -17.63
C SER A 178 -12.14 -27.98 -17.48
N GLY A 179 -13.23 -28.62 -17.15
CA GLY A 179 -13.31 -30.07 -16.93
C GLY A 179 -12.71 -30.54 -15.62
N ASP A 180 -12.14 -31.74 -15.60
CA ASP A 180 -11.59 -32.37 -14.39
C ASP A 180 -10.28 -31.76 -13.89
N GLU A 181 -9.78 -30.73 -14.56
CA GLU A 181 -8.48 -30.12 -14.26
C GLU A 181 -8.50 -29.02 -13.21
N VAL A 182 -9.67 -28.63 -12.70
CA VAL A 182 -9.85 -27.58 -11.71
C VAL A 182 -8.92 -27.71 -10.51
N LYS A 183 -8.61 -28.92 -10.10
CA LYS A 183 -7.77 -29.18 -8.92
C LYS A 183 -6.28 -29.12 -9.17
N LYS A 184 -5.83 -29.13 -10.41
CA LYS A 184 -4.39 -29.15 -10.71
C LYS A 184 -3.71 -27.79 -10.48
N THR A 185 -4.46 -26.70 -10.60
CA THR A 185 -3.94 -25.37 -10.33
C THR A 185 -3.60 -25.17 -8.87
N LEU A 186 -4.32 -25.83 -7.96
CA LEU A 186 -4.07 -25.77 -6.53
C LEU A 186 -2.93 -26.72 -6.05
N GLY A 187 -2.35 -27.50 -6.94
CA GLY A 187 -1.13 -28.25 -6.65
C GLY A 187 0.13 -27.40 -6.69
N GLU A 188 0.03 -26.20 -7.24
CA GLU A 188 1.09 -25.21 -7.26
C GLU A 188 0.82 -24.14 -6.20
N ARG A 189 1.89 -23.56 -5.67
CA ARG A 189 1.73 -22.37 -4.82
C ARG A 189 1.15 -21.26 -5.68
N TRP A 190 0.20 -20.50 -5.15
CA TRP A 190 -0.39 -19.36 -5.87
C TRP A 190 0.67 -18.38 -6.38
N SER A 191 1.75 -18.22 -5.62
CA SER A 191 2.88 -17.34 -5.94
C SER A 191 3.71 -17.81 -7.14
N ASP A 192 3.62 -19.09 -7.49
CA ASP A 192 4.36 -19.68 -8.61
C ASP A 192 3.53 -19.70 -9.90
N TRP A 193 2.24 -19.38 -9.83
CA TRP A 193 1.37 -19.35 -10.99
C TRP A 193 1.82 -18.31 -12.01
N LYS A 194 1.82 -18.70 -13.26
CA LYS A 194 2.11 -17.82 -14.40
C LYS A 194 1.15 -18.10 -15.55
N PRO A 195 0.80 -17.08 -16.34
CA PRO A 195 -0.05 -17.31 -17.51
C PRO A 195 0.65 -18.26 -18.50
N ALA A 196 -0.14 -19.18 -19.07
CA ALA A 196 0.32 -20.02 -20.16
C ALA A 196 0.53 -19.20 -21.45
N ALA A 197 1.19 -19.81 -22.44
CA ALA A 197 1.41 -19.13 -23.72
C ALA A 197 0.08 -18.70 -24.35
N GLY A 198 -0.04 -17.42 -24.66
CA GLY A 198 -1.25 -16.80 -25.22
C GLY A 198 -2.29 -16.36 -24.18
N GLN A 199 -2.05 -16.58 -22.90
CA GLN A 199 -2.85 -16.07 -21.79
C GLN A 199 -2.22 -14.79 -21.19
N THR A 200 -2.96 -14.10 -20.36
CA THR A 200 -2.53 -12.91 -19.63
C THR A 200 -2.64 -13.14 -18.13
N TRP A 201 -2.14 -12.22 -17.33
CA TRP A 201 -2.31 -12.28 -15.88
C TRP A 201 -3.77 -12.14 -15.42
N HIS A 202 -4.66 -11.63 -16.26
CA HIS A 202 -6.12 -11.68 -16.00
C HIS A 202 -6.70 -13.10 -16.14
N SER A 203 -6.02 -14.00 -16.81
CA SER A 203 -6.55 -15.36 -17.07
C SER A 203 -6.75 -16.19 -15.79
N PHE A 204 -6.20 -15.75 -14.63
CA PHE A 204 -6.51 -16.40 -13.36
C PHE A 204 -8.00 -16.30 -13.00
N ASN A 205 -8.71 -15.28 -13.50
CA ASN A 205 -10.15 -15.13 -13.28
C ASN A 205 -10.95 -16.30 -13.88
N ASP A 206 -10.43 -16.93 -14.93
CA ASP A 206 -11.07 -18.09 -15.56
C ASP A 206 -11.09 -19.31 -14.62
N TYR A 207 -10.27 -19.29 -13.58
CA TYR A 207 -10.18 -20.36 -12.58
C TYR A 207 -11.06 -20.10 -11.36
N ILE A 208 -11.65 -18.92 -11.23
CA ILE A 208 -12.45 -18.54 -10.06
C ILE A 208 -13.94 -18.63 -10.42
N ASN A 209 -14.67 -19.43 -9.65
CA ASN A 209 -16.12 -19.43 -9.72
C ASN A 209 -16.70 -18.35 -8.78
N PHE A 210 -16.86 -17.16 -9.27
CA PHE A 210 -17.44 -16.05 -8.51
C PHE A 210 -18.90 -16.26 -8.12
N SER A 211 -19.60 -17.22 -8.74
CA SER A 211 -20.97 -17.57 -8.38
C SER A 211 -21.08 -18.50 -7.18
N ASP A 212 -20.00 -19.20 -6.82
CA ASP A 212 -19.95 -20.02 -5.60
C ASP A 212 -19.61 -19.14 -4.40
N LYS A 213 -20.58 -18.97 -3.52
CA LYS A 213 -20.44 -18.15 -2.31
C LYS A 213 -20.01 -18.94 -1.07
N THR A 214 -19.61 -20.20 -1.22
CA THR A 214 -19.19 -21.04 -0.10
C THR A 214 -17.97 -20.43 0.60
N GLY A 215 -18.09 -20.19 1.90
CA GLY A 215 -17.00 -19.68 2.73
C GLY A 215 -16.68 -18.19 2.54
N TRP A 216 -17.43 -17.45 1.76
CA TRP A 216 -17.21 -16.01 1.57
C TRP A 216 -17.34 -15.20 2.86
N ASP A 217 -18.10 -15.70 3.85
CA ASP A 217 -18.18 -15.13 5.18
C ASP A 217 -16.82 -15.13 5.92
N LYS A 218 -15.92 -16.03 5.58
CA LYS A 218 -14.56 -16.05 6.13
C LYS A 218 -13.72 -14.88 5.62
N TRP A 219 -13.90 -14.53 4.36
CA TRP A 219 -13.28 -13.36 3.76
C TRP A 219 -13.90 -12.08 4.30
N TRP A 220 -15.22 -11.96 4.17
CA TRP A 220 -15.94 -10.74 4.52
C TRP A 220 -16.16 -10.53 6.01
N GLY A 221 -15.96 -11.56 6.81
CA GLY A 221 -15.93 -11.42 8.25
C GLY A 221 -14.79 -10.55 8.76
N LYS A 222 -13.69 -10.43 7.99
CA LYS A 222 -12.60 -9.50 8.26
C LYS A 222 -12.86 -8.11 7.69
N ASN A 223 -13.53 -8.05 6.57
CA ASN A 223 -13.76 -6.84 5.80
C ASN A 223 -15.17 -6.33 6.03
N TRP A 224 -15.30 -5.09 6.31
CA TRP A 224 -16.60 -4.42 6.38
C TRP A 224 -17.10 -4.14 4.95
N ILE A 225 -17.45 -5.19 4.22
CA ILE A 225 -17.84 -5.08 2.84
C ILE A 225 -19.35 -5.07 2.74
N ARG A 226 -19.87 -4.05 2.09
CA ARG A 226 -21.24 -4.02 1.65
C ARG A 226 -21.32 -4.56 0.24
N THR A 227 -21.85 -5.75 0.11
CA THR A 227 -22.00 -6.45 -1.17
C THR A 227 -23.27 -6.06 -1.94
N ASP A 228 -24.13 -5.29 -1.30
CA ASP A 228 -25.46 -4.89 -1.81
C ASP A 228 -25.45 -3.59 -2.61
N ILE A 229 -24.33 -2.89 -2.65
CA ILE A 229 -24.17 -1.62 -3.39
C ILE A 229 -22.94 -1.56 -4.28
N GLY A 230 -22.37 -2.71 -4.62
CA GLY A 230 -21.24 -2.75 -5.53
C GLY A 230 -21.64 -2.44 -6.99
N ASP A 231 -20.80 -1.67 -7.67
CA ASP A 231 -20.89 -1.45 -9.11
C ASP A 231 -20.29 -2.59 -9.93
N TYR A 232 -19.65 -3.54 -9.25
CA TYR A 232 -18.93 -4.63 -9.86
C TYR A 232 -19.58 -5.96 -9.56
N ASP A 233 -19.81 -6.76 -10.59
CA ASP A 233 -20.25 -8.16 -10.45
C ASP A 233 -19.17 -9.06 -9.83
N ASN A 234 -18.00 -8.54 -9.55
CA ASN A 234 -16.90 -9.26 -8.96
C ASN A 234 -17.02 -9.23 -7.43
N PRO A 235 -17.27 -10.39 -6.78
CA PRO A 235 -17.33 -10.48 -5.34
C PRO A 235 -15.96 -10.27 -4.72
N GLY A 236 -15.44 -9.34 -4.39
CA GLY A 236 -14.14 -8.99 -3.83
C GLY A 236 -13.77 -7.57 -4.19
N PHE A 237 -14.66 -6.90 -4.94
CA PHE A 237 -14.50 -5.51 -5.27
C PHE A 237 -15.88 -4.88 -5.37
N ASP A 238 -16.42 -4.51 -4.22
CA ASP A 238 -17.72 -3.86 -4.09
C ASP A 238 -17.53 -2.44 -3.56
N ASP A 239 -18.29 -1.51 -4.08
CA ASP A 239 -18.36 -0.16 -3.52
C ASP A 239 -19.03 -0.19 -2.14
N LEU A 240 -18.60 0.68 -1.25
CA LEU A 240 -19.15 0.84 0.08
C LEU A 240 -20.32 1.83 0.12
#